data_3809c2975c24e72537d8d7521dd7778b
#
_entry.id   3809c2975c24e72537d8d7521dd7778b
#
_cell.length_a   1.000
_cell.length_b   1.000
_cell.length_c   1.000
_cell.angle_alpha   90.00
_cell.angle_beta   90.00
_cell.angle_gamma   90.00
#
_symmetry.space_group_name_H-M   'P 1'
#
loop_
_entity.id
_entity.type
_entity.pdbx_description
1 polymer ?
#
loop_
_entity_poly.entity_id
_entity_poly.type
_entity_poly.pdbx_seq_one_letter_code
_entity_poly.pdbx_strand_id
1 'polypeptide(L)'
;MESAPPRWRGFLSGIVQSGYSIGYLLAAVAARFVLPAWGWRAMFWVGGAPALLAFYIRFGVRESEAWKQHRAPTMRAILRTASGHWKIFLYLVLLMTLMMFLSHGTQDLYPDFLKTARGFDSKVVAYLVILFNVGAVLGAILFGHLSESFGRRRSMILALLLCLATAVCYAEMAKL
;
A
#
# COMPACT_ATOMS: atom_id res chain seq x y z
N MET A 1 7.46 -1.80 -15.08
CA MET A 1 8.14 -2.99 -14.54
C MET A 1 8.72 -3.88 -15.63
N GLU A 2 8.05 -4.01 -16.76
CA GLU A 2 8.50 -4.86 -17.88
C GLU A 2 9.84 -4.41 -18.49
N SER A 3 10.08 -3.10 -18.55
CA SER A 3 11.33 -2.51 -19.05
C SER A 3 12.47 -2.46 -18.02
N ALA A 4 12.23 -2.89 -16.78
CA ALA A 4 13.23 -2.83 -15.71
C ALA A 4 14.15 -4.05 -15.73
N PRO A 5 15.46 -3.87 -15.52
CA PRO A 5 16.39 -5.00 -15.39
C PRO A 5 15.93 -5.94 -14.26
N PRO A 6 16.04 -7.28 -14.44
CA PRO A 6 15.55 -8.25 -13.45
C PRO A 6 16.06 -8.00 -12.03
N ARG A 7 17.31 -7.58 -11.90
CA ARG A 7 17.99 -7.30 -10.62
C ARG A 7 17.37 -6.15 -9.81
N TRP A 8 16.67 -5.21 -10.46
CA TRP A 8 16.11 -4.03 -9.82
C TRP A 8 14.59 -4.04 -9.69
N ARG A 9 13.93 -5.09 -10.19
CA ARG A 9 12.46 -5.16 -10.24
C ARG A 9 11.81 -5.10 -8.86
N GLY A 10 12.36 -5.80 -7.87
CA GLY A 10 11.82 -5.79 -6.51
C GLY A 10 12.04 -4.44 -5.82
N PHE A 11 13.23 -3.85 -5.98
CA PHE A 11 13.51 -2.52 -5.45
C PHE A 11 12.58 -1.46 -6.07
N LEU A 12 12.43 -1.45 -7.39
CA LEU A 12 11.50 -0.55 -8.07
C LEU A 12 10.03 -0.80 -7.68
N SER A 13 9.65 -2.08 -7.48
CA SER A 13 8.34 -2.43 -6.93
C SER A 13 8.13 -1.84 -5.55
N GLY A 14 9.14 -1.92 -4.67
CA GLY A 14 9.10 -1.33 -3.34
C GLY A 14 8.91 0.19 -3.39
N ILE A 15 9.63 0.88 -4.28
CA ILE A 15 9.47 2.33 -4.48
C ILE A 15 8.06 2.67 -4.97
N VAL A 16 7.53 1.96 -5.95
CA VAL A 16 6.16 2.20 -6.44
C VAL A 16 5.14 1.96 -5.32
N GLN A 17 5.32 0.90 -4.53
CA GLN A 17 4.43 0.60 -3.41
C GLN A 17 4.52 1.65 -2.29
N SER A 18 5.71 2.21 -2.04
CA SER A 18 5.89 3.28 -1.04
C SER A 18 5.16 4.57 -1.43
N GLY A 19 4.80 4.75 -2.70
CA GLY A 19 3.98 5.85 -3.19
C GLY A 19 2.62 5.95 -2.48
N TYR A 20 2.04 4.83 -2.05
CA TYR A 20 0.82 4.83 -1.25
C TYR A 20 1.03 5.51 0.12
N SER A 21 2.06 5.12 0.85
CA SER A 21 2.38 5.70 2.16
C SER A 21 2.78 7.18 2.05
N ILE A 22 3.52 7.54 1.00
CA ILE A 22 3.87 8.94 0.70
C ILE A 22 2.61 9.74 0.39
N GLY A 23 1.70 9.20 -0.42
CA GLY A 23 0.41 9.84 -0.72
C GLY A 23 -0.43 10.08 0.53
N TYR A 24 -0.50 9.09 1.42
CA TYR A 24 -1.19 9.21 2.69
C TYR A 24 -0.57 10.30 3.60
N LEU A 25 0.76 10.33 3.67
CA LEU A 25 1.49 11.37 4.41
C LEU A 25 1.23 12.77 3.85
N LEU A 26 1.29 12.93 2.53
CA LEU A 26 0.99 14.20 1.86
C LEU A 26 -0.46 14.64 2.09
N ALA A 27 -1.41 13.72 2.06
CA ALA A 27 -2.81 13.99 2.38
C ALA A 27 -2.98 14.46 3.84
N ALA A 28 -2.28 13.83 4.79
CA ALA A 28 -2.30 14.23 6.19
C ALA A 28 -1.69 15.64 6.40
N VAL A 29 -0.59 15.93 5.73
CA VAL A 29 0.04 17.26 5.74
C VAL A 29 -0.89 18.31 5.11
N ALA A 30 -1.47 18.02 3.95
CA ALA A 30 -2.44 18.89 3.31
C ALA A 30 -3.64 19.17 4.21
N ALA A 31 -4.19 18.14 4.86
CA ALA A 31 -5.29 18.28 5.81
C ALA A 31 -4.92 19.21 6.98
N ARG A 32 -3.69 19.14 7.47
CA ARG A 32 -3.22 19.99 8.59
C ARG A 32 -3.22 21.48 8.25
N PHE A 33 -2.92 21.84 7.01
CA PHE A 33 -2.79 23.23 6.57
C PHE A 33 -4.03 23.74 5.82
N VAL A 34 -4.60 22.94 4.95
CA VAL A 34 -5.70 23.33 4.06
C VAL A 34 -7.05 23.31 4.77
N LEU A 35 -7.29 22.28 5.59
CA LEU A 35 -8.60 22.09 6.23
C LEU A 35 -8.99 23.24 7.16
N PRO A 36 -8.10 23.76 8.04
CA PRO A 36 -8.42 24.88 8.92
C PRO A 36 -8.58 26.22 8.17
N ALA A 37 -7.82 26.41 7.06
CA ALA A 37 -7.81 27.68 6.35
C ALA A 37 -8.93 27.81 5.30
N TRP A 38 -9.21 26.74 4.56
CA TRP A 38 -10.09 26.76 3.38
C TRP A 38 -11.22 25.72 3.41
N GLY A 39 -11.27 24.90 4.46
CA GLY A 39 -12.31 23.91 4.66
C GLY A 39 -12.16 22.66 3.78
N TRP A 40 -13.11 21.74 3.95
CA TRP A 40 -13.08 20.42 3.30
C TRP A 40 -13.17 20.47 1.76
N ARG A 41 -13.83 21.49 1.20
CA ARG A 41 -13.95 21.63 -0.27
C ARG A 41 -12.61 21.87 -0.94
N ALA A 42 -11.73 22.64 -0.33
CA ALA A 42 -10.38 22.88 -0.85
C ALA A 42 -9.53 21.59 -0.85
N MET A 43 -9.77 20.69 0.09
CA MET A 43 -9.11 19.37 0.11
C MET A 43 -9.41 18.53 -1.13
N PHE A 44 -10.61 18.62 -1.69
CA PHE A 44 -10.94 17.92 -2.95
C PHE A 44 -10.17 18.48 -4.14
N TRP A 45 -9.94 19.80 -4.20
CA TRP A 45 -9.12 20.42 -5.24
C TRP A 45 -7.66 19.97 -5.13
N VAL A 46 -7.11 19.96 -3.92
CA VAL A 46 -5.75 19.44 -3.68
C VAL A 46 -5.66 17.96 -4.02
N GLY A 47 -6.66 17.15 -3.63
CA GLY A 47 -6.73 15.73 -3.95
C GLY A 47 -6.92 15.47 -5.45
N GLY A 48 -7.52 16.41 -6.20
CA GLY A 48 -7.65 16.34 -7.66
C GLY A 48 -6.38 16.70 -8.43
N ALA A 49 -5.42 17.41 -7.82
CA ALA A 49 -4.19 17.83 -8.49
C ALA A 49 -3.38 16.66 -9.10
N PRO A 50 -3.21 15.49 -8.44
CA PRO A 50 -2.57 14.33 -9.05
C PRO A 50 -3.24 13.83 -10.32
N ALA A 51 -4.55 14.07 -10.50
CA ALA A 51 -5.25 13.68 -11.74
C ALA A 51 -4.74 14.47 -12.95
N LEU A 52 -4.35 15.73 -12.77
CA LEU A 52 -3.72 16.54 -13.82
C LEU A 52 -2.38 15.96 -14.25
N LEU A 53 -1.58 15.46 -13.28
CA LEU A 53 -0.33 14.78 -13.57
C LEU A 53 -0.58 13.46 -14.34
N ALA A 54 -1.58 12.68 -13.96
CA ALA A 54 -1.96 11.48 -14.68
C ALA A 54 -2.39 11.78 -16.12
N PHE A 55 -3.11 12.88 -16.31
CA PHE A 55 -3.50 13.38 -17.63
C PHE A 55 -2.28 13.75 -18.48
N TYR A 56 -1.34 14.51 -17.90
CA TYR A 56 -0.08 14.87 -18.55
C TYR A 56 0.75 13.64 -18.95
N ILE A 57 0.89 12.66 -18.04
CA ILE A 57 1.62 11.41 -18.30
C ILE A 57 0.97 10.64 -19.48
N ARG A 58 -0.36 10.58 -19.53
CA ARG A 58 -1.10 9.89 -20.59
C ARG A 58 -0.79 10.43 -21.98
N PHE A 59 -0.58 11.74 -22.10
CA PHE A 59 -0.25 12.35 -23.40
C PHE A 59 1.25 12.34 -23.73
N GLY A 60 2.12 12.35 -22.71
CA GLY A 60 3.57 12.45 -22.88
C GLY A 60 4.30 11.11 -22.93
N VAL A 61 3.73 10.05 -22.36
CA VAL A 61 4.41 8.75 -22.27
C VAL A 61 3.89 7.80 -23.32
N ARG A 62 4.79 7.29 -24.14
CA ARG A 62 4.48 6.24 -25.13
C ARG A 62 4.20 4.92 -24.40
N GLU A 63 3.20 4.18 -24.88
CA GLU A 63 2.90 2.84 -24.38
C GLU A 63 4.07 1.88 -24.66
N SER A 64 4.31 0.97 -23.72
CA SER A 64 5.39 -0.02 -23.86
C SER A 64 5.10 -0.96 -25.03
N GLU A 65 6.14 -1.40 -25.73
CA GLU A 65 6.01 -2.37 -26.82
C GLU A 65 5.40 -3.70 -26.35
N ALA A 66 5.67 -4.09 -25.09
CA ALA A 66 5.06 -5.26 -24.47
C ALA A 66 3.53 -5.13 -24.35
N TRP A 67 3.02 -3.94 -24.01
CA TRP A 67 1.59 -3.67 -23.98
C TRP A 67 0.93 -3.75 -25.36
N LYS A 68 1.61 -3.24 -26.39
CA LYS A 68 1.10 -3.30 -27.78
C LYS A 68 1.01 -4.72 -28.31
N GLN A 69 1.96 -5.59 -27.92
CA GLN A 69 2.01 -6.99 -28.34
C GLN A 69 0.97 -7.87 -27.61
N HIS A 70 0.65 -7.55 -26.35
CA HIS A 70 -0.32 -8.31 -25.56
C HIS A 70 -1.66 -7.59 -25.52
N ARG A 71 -2.50 -7.82 -26.54
CA ARG A 71 -3.88 -7.35 -26.50
C ARG A 71 -4.59 -7.89 -25.27
N ALA A 72 -5.28 -7.00 -24.54
CA ALA A 72 -6.07 -7.39 -23.40
C ALA A 72 -7.02 -8.55 -23.79
N PRO A 73 -7.03 -9.65 -23.04
CA PRO A 73 -7.91 -10.78 -23.33
C PRO A 73 -9.37 -10.32 -23.22
N THR A 74 -10.21 -10.83 -24.12
CA THR A 74 -11.65 -10.55 -24.10
C THR A 74 -12.22 -10.99 -22.74
N MET A 75 -13.20 -10.25 -22.18
CA MET A 75 -13.87 -10.58 -20.93
C MET A 75 -14.31 -12.06 -20.87
N ARG A 76 -14.80 -12.61 -21.98
CA ARG A 76 -15.16 -14.03 -22.10
C ARG A 76 -13.95 -14.96 -21.92
N ALA A 77 -12.77 -14.60 -22.40
CA ALA A 77 -11.55 -15.38 -22.20
C ALA A 77 -11.10 -15.34 -20.74
N ILE A 78 -11.18 -14.16 -20.08
CA ILE A 78 -10.90 -14.00 -18.66
C ILE A 78 -11.81 -14.89 -17.82
N LEU A 79 -13.12 -14.84 -18.06
CA LEU A 79 -14.10 -15.66 -17.33
C LEU A 79 -13.88 -17.16 -17.56
N ARG A 80 -13.57 -17.56 -18.79
CA ARG A 80 -13.27 -18.97 -19.11
C ARG A 80 -11.99 -19.45 -18.40
N THR A 81 -10.95 -18.64 -18.34
CA THR A 81 -9.72 -18.98 -17.63
C THR A 81 -9.94 -19.04 -16.13
N ALA A 82 -10.68 -18.08 -15.56
CA ALA A 82 -11.04 -18.08 -14.15
C ALA A 82 -11.89 -19.28 -13.76
N SER A 83 -12.88 -19.68 -14.58
CA SER A 83 -13.70 -20.87 -14.33
C SER A 83 -12.90 -22.16 -14.43
N GLY A 84 -11.91 -22.25 -15.33
CA GLY A 84 -11.03 -23.41 -15.43
C GLY A 84 -10.07 -23.58 -14.25
N HIS A 85 -9.75 -22.46 -13.56
CA HIS A 85 -8.80 -22.44 -12.45
C HIS A 85 -9.43 -21.87 -11.15
N TRP A 86 -10.72 -22.14 -10.93
CA TRP A 86 -11.50 -21.53 -9.86
C TRP A 86 -10.90 -21.74 -8.45
N LYS A 87 -10.23 -22.87 -8.19
CA LYS A 87 -9.56 -23.14 -6.91
C LYS A 87 -8.40 -22.17 -6.65
N ILE A 88 -7.57 -21.95 -7.67
CA ILE A 88 -6.44 -21.00 -7.58
C ILE A 88 -6.99 -19.59 -7.47
N PHE A 89 -8.05 -19.27 -8.22
CA PHE A 89 -8.70 -17.97 -8.15
C PHE A 89 -9.25 -17.71 -6.74
N LEU A 90 -9.99 -18.63 -6.17
CA LEU A 90 -10.53 -18.52 -4.81
C LEU A 90 -9.42 -18.39 -3.76
N TYR A 91 -8.35 -19.18 -3.88
CA TYR A 91 -7.17 -19.07 -3.00
C TYR A 91 -6.54 -17.68 -3.07
N LEU A 92 -6.35 -17.13 -4.27
CA LEU A 92 -5.78 -15.79 -4.45
C LEU A 92 -6.70 -14.70 -3.89
N VAL A 93 -8.01 -14.80 -4.12
CA VAL A 93 -8.99 -13.86 -3.55
C VAL A 93 -8.93 -13.91 -2.03
N LEU A 94 -8.95 -15.09 -1.42
CA LEU A 94 -8.87 -15.24 0.03
C LEU A 94 -7.56 -14.68 0.58
N LEU A 95 -6.43 -15.02 -0.04
CA LEU A 95 -5.12 -14.52 0.35
C LEU A 95 -5.07 -12.98 0.29
N MET A 96 -5.52 -12.39 -0.81
CA MET A 96 -5.54 -10.92 -0.98
C MET A 96 -6.50 -10.26 0.03
N THR A 97 -7.66 -10.85 0.27
CA THR A 97 -8.61 -10.34 1.28
C THR A 97 -7.98 -10.32 2.67
N LEU A 98 -7.35 -11.42 3.10
CA LEU A 98 -6.69 -11.49 4.40
C LEU A 98 -5.53 -10.49 4.51
N MET A 99 -4.74 -10.32 3.45
CA MET A 99 -3.67 -9.33 3.39
C MET A 99 -4.20 -7.89 3.49
N MET A 100 -5.34 -7.59 2.83
CA MET A 100 -5.98 -6.28 2.92
C MET A 100 -6.55 -6.03 4.33
N PHE A 101 -7.18 -7.02 4.95
CA PHE A 101 -7.63 -6.89 6.35
C PHE A 101 -6.47 -6.59 7.29
N LEU A 102 -5.34 -7.28 7.14
CA LEU A 102 -4.16 -7.04 7.96
C LEU A 102 -3.62 -5.61 7.75
N SER A 103 -3.48 -5.18 6.51
CA SER A 103 -2.93 -3.87 6.18
C SER A 103 -3.86 -2.72 6.60
N HIS A 104 -5.11 -2.73 6.16
CA HIS A 104 -6.07 -1.66 6.45
C HIS A 104 -6.58 -1.69 7.89
N GLY A 105 -6.74 -2.87 8.49
CA GLY A 105 -7.10 -3.00 9.89
C GLY A 105 -6.10 -2.33 10.83
N THR A 106 -4.81 -2.46 10.54
CA THR A 106 -3.77 -1.78 11.32
C THR A 106 -3.62 -0.31 10.95
N GLN A 107 -3.69 0.05 9.68
CA GLN A 107 -3.43 1.42 9.24
C GLN A 107 -4.60 2.37 9.52
N ASP A 108 -5.82 1.95 9.27
CA ASP A 108 -7.00 2.82 9.31
C ASP A 108 -7.66 2.82 10.70
N LEU A 109 -7.78 1.65 11.34
CA LEU A 109 -8.47 1.53 12.62
C LEU A 109 -7.59 1.84 13.82
N TYR A 110 -6.27 1.66 13.73
CA TYR A 110 -5.37 1.84 14.85
C TYR A 110 -5.31 3.28 15.38
N PRO A 111 -5.26 4.33 14.54
CA PRO A 111 -5.31 5.71 15.03
C PRO A 111 -6.60 6.04 15.77
N ASP A 112 -7.72 5.52 15.31
CA ASP A 112 -9.02 5.72 15.94
C ASP A 112 -9.11 4.98 17.29
N PHE A 113 -8.63 3.74 17.34
CA PHE A 113 -8.50 2.96 18.56
C PHE A 113 -7.66 3.69 19.62
N LEU A 114 -6.53 4.28 19.24
CA LEU A 114 -5.68 5.02 20.18
C LEU A 114 -6.38 6.24 20.77
N LYS A 115 -7.20 6.94 19.98
CA LYS A 115 -7.98 8.10 20.43
C LYS A 115 -9.14 7.68 21.32
N THR A 116 -9.94 6.73 20.86
CA THR A 116 -11.24 6.40 21.49
C THR A 116 -11.07 5.44 22.66
N ALA A 117 -10.27 4.39 22.53
CA ALA A 117 -10.12 3.36 23.55
C ALA A 117 -9.01 3.67 24.56
N ARG A 118 -7.93 4.35 24.14
CA ARG A 118 -6.78 4.67 24.99
C ARG A 118 -6.73 6.12 25.43
N GLY A 119 -7.55 7.03 24.88
CA GLY A 119 -7.61 8.44 25.25
C GLY A 119 -6.35 9.24 24.92
N PHE A 120 -5.52 8.78 23.96
CA PHE A 120 -4.33 9.51 23.56
C PHE A 120 -4.67 10.84 22.90
N ASP A 121 -3.90 11.88 23.22
CA ASP A 121 -4.03 13.18 22.56
C ASP A 121 -3.79 13.07 21.05
N SER A 122 -4.55 13.84 20.29
CA SER A 122 -4.48 13.86 18.83
C SER A 122 -3.08 14.13 18.28
N LYS A 123 -2.26 14.91 19.02
CA LYS A 123 -0.87 15.17 18.65
C LYS A 123 0.00 13.91 18.74
N VAL A 124 -0.15 13.13 19.82
CA VAL A 124 0.58 11.87 20.01
C VAL A 124 0.20 10.87 18.93
N VAL A 125 -1.11 10.74 18.64
CA VAL A 125 -1.58 9.86 17.57
C VAL A 125 -1.01 10.28 16.21
N ALA A 126 -0.96 11.58 15.91
CA ALA A 126 -0.36 12.08 14.67
C ALA A 126 1.13 11.69 14.54
N TYR A 127 1.91 11.80 15.61
CA TYR A 127 3.31 11.35 15.62
C TYR A 127 3.44 9.84 15.36
N LEU A 128 2.60 9.03 16.00
CA LEU A 128 2.59 7.58 15.80
C LEU A 128 2.23 7.20 14.36
N VAL A 129 1.28 7.90 13.75
CA VAL A 129 0.90 7.69 12.34
C VAL A 129 2.06 8.06 11.40
N ILE A 130 2.77 9.15 11.67
CA ILE A 130 3.96 9.53 10.89
C ILE A 130 5.04 8.45 11.02
N LEU A 131 5.34 8.01 12.24
CA LEU A 131 6.33 6.96 12.49
C LEU A 131 5.96 5.65 11.79
N PHE A 132 4.69 5.26 11.84
CA PHE A 132 4.16 4.11 11.13
C PHE A 132 4.39 4.21 9.61
N ASN A 133 4.08 5.37 9.01
CA ASN A 133 4.25 5.57 7.56
C ASN A 133 5.72 5.58 7.14
N VAL A 134 6.61 6.15 7.94
CA VAL A 134 8.06 6.07 7.71
C VAL A 134 8.52 4.61 7.77
N GLY A 135 8.08 3.87 8.77
CA GLY A 135 8.35 2.42 8.88
C GLY A 135 7.82 1.63 7.69
N ALA A 136 6.62 1.96 7.20
CA ALA A 136 6.02 1.32 6.02
C ALA A 136 6.83 1.56 4.74
N VAL A 137 7.33 2.79 4.52
CA VAL A 137 8.20 3.12 3.38
C VAL A 137 9.51 2.35 3.46
N LEU A 138 10.17 2.37 4.61
CA LEU A 138 11.42 1.63 4.82
C LEU A 138 11.21 0.12 4.66
N GLY A 139 10.13 -0.42 5.23
CA GLY A 139 9.76 -1.83 5.12
C GLY A 139 9.50 -2.23 3.66
N ALA A 140 8.76 -1.43 2.90
CA ALA A 140 8.49 -1.70 1.49
C ALA A 140 9.78 -1.79 0.65
N ILE A 141 10.73 -0.89 0.89
CA ILE A 141 12.01 -0.87 0.19
C ILE A 141 12.88 -2.06 0.60
N LEU A 142 13.03 -2.29 1.91
CA LEU A 142 13.84 -3.37 2.47
C LEU A 142 13.32 -4.75 2.04
N PHE A 143 12.03 -5.03 2.26
CA PHE A 143 11.43 -6.32 1.88
C PHE A 143 11.30 -6.47 0.37
N GLY A 144 11.12 -5.36 -0.37
CA GLY A 144 11.20 -5.36 -1.83
C GLY A 144 12.56 -5.85 -2.33
N HIS A 145 13.64 -5.33 -1.77
CA HIS A 145 15.01 -5.75 -2.11
C HIS A 145 15.31 -7.18 -1.61
N LEU A 146 14.92 -7.48 -0.36
CA LEU A 146 15.12 -8.80 0.25
C LEU A 146 14.40 -9.90 -0.53
N SER A 147 13.24 -9.61 -1.11
CA SER A 147 12.48 -10.57 -1.90
C SER A 147 13.18 -11.04 -3.17
N GLU A 148 14.15 -10.27 -3.67
CA GLU A 148 14.96 -10.67 -4.83
C GLU A 148 16.07 -11.64 -4.44
N SER A 149 16.69 -11.45 -3.26
CA SER A 149 17.79 -12.30 -2.80
C SER A 149 17.32 -13.58 -2.12
N PHE A 150 16.30 -13.51 -1.26
CA PHE A 150 15.77 -14.65 -0.49
C PHE A 150 14.59 -15.36 -1.16
N GLY A 151 14.03 -14.76 -2.21
CA GLY A 151 12.84 -15.25 -2.89
C GLY A 151 11.55 -14.73 -2.26
N ARG A 152 10.54 -14.50 -3.11
CA ARG A 152 9.27 -13.85 -2.74
C ARG A 152 8.52 -14.57 -1.61
N ARG A 153 8.40 -15.90 -1.69
CA ARG A 153 7.66 -16.69 -0.69
C ARG A 153 8.29 -16.60 0.70
N ARG A 154 9.62 -16.72 0.80
CA ARG A 154 10.34 -16.66 2.08
C ARG A 154 10.26 -15.27 2.69
N SER A 155 10.40 -14.23 1.90
CA SER A 155 10.29 -12.83 2.35
C SER A 155 8.89 -12.51 2.87
N MET A 156 7.83 -13.01 2.23
CA MET A 156 6.45 -12.86 2.72
C MET A 156 6.24 -13.57 4.06
N ILE A 157 6.73 -14.81 4.20
CA ILE A 157 6.63 -15.57 5.46
C ILE A 157 7.37 -14.83 6.58
N LEU A 158 8.58 -14.34 6.31
CA LEU A 158 9.37 -13.59 7.28
C LEU A 158 8.64 -12.31 7.72
N ALA A 159 8.08 -11.55 6.78
CA ALA A 159 7.31 -10.35 7.11
C ALA A 159 6.08 -10.66 7.98
N LEU A 160 5.36 -11.74 7.67
CA LEU A 160 4.19 -12.16 8.46
C LEU A 160 4.59 -12.63 9.85
N LEU A 161 5.69 -13.36 10.00
CA LEU A 161 6.20 -13.78 11.31
C LEU A 161 6.63 -12.59 12.17
N LEU A 162 7.29 -11.60 11.57
CA LEU A 162 7.64 -10.35 12.27
C LEU A 162 6.39 -9.59 12.69
N CYS A 163 5.39 -9.49 11.81
CA CYS A 163 4.12 -8.86 12.14
C CYS A 163 3.41 -9.57 13.29
N LEU A 164 3.36 -10.90 13.29
CA LEU A 164 2.77 -11.69 14.36
C LEU A 164 3.52 -11.50 15.68
N ALA A 165 4.85 -11.55 15.66
CA ALA A 165 5.68 -11.34 16.84
C ALA A 165 5.45 -9.95 17.46
N THR A 166 5.44 -8.89 16.63
CA THR A 166 5.17 -7.52 17.11
C THR A 166 3.75 -7.37 17.64
N ALA A 167 2.75 -8.02 17.03
CA ALA A 167 1.37 -7.98 17.49
C ALA A 167 1.21 -8.68 18.87
N VAL A 168 1.88 -9.82 19.07
CA VAL A 168 1.88 -10.52 20.37
C VAL A 168 2.58 -9.67 21.44
N CYS A 169 3.76 -9.12 21.15
CA CYS A 169 4.45 -8.22 22.07
C CYS A 169 3.57 -7.02 22.48
N TYR A 170 2.88 -6.41 21.48
CA TYR A 170 1.96 -5.31 21.75
C TYR A 170 0.78 -5.74 22.64
N ALA A 171 0.19 -6.91 22.39
CA ALA A 171 -0.92 -7.43 23.18
C ALA A 171 -0.53 -7.69 24.64
N GLU A 172 0.67 -8.20 24.89
CA GLU A 172 1.19 -8.40 26.26
C GLU A 172 1.46 -7.07 26.96
N MET A 173 2.08 -6.10 26.27
CA MET A 173 2.30 -4.75 26.84
C MET A 173 0.98 -3.99 27.09
N ALA A 174 -0.06 -4.29 26.35
CA ALA A 174 -1.37 -3.65 26.51
C ALA A 174 -2.16 -4.18 27.72
N LYS A 175 -1.76 -5.30 28.33
CA LYS A 175 -2.35 -5.87 29.56
C LYS A 175 -1.74 -5.28 30.84
N LEU A 176 -0.57 -4.64 30.74
CA LEU A 176 0.10 -3.91 31.82
C LEU A 176 -0.40 -2.47 31.92
#